data_bd34fa4428a822bff5dd3ed7772ddbab
#
_entry.id   bd34fa4428a822bff5dd3ed7772ddbab
#
_cell.length_a   1.000
_cell.length_b   1.000
_cell.length_c   1.000
_cell.angle_alpha   90.00
_cell.angle_beta   90.00
_cell.angle_gamma   90.00
#
_symmetry.space_group_name_H-M   'P 1'
#
loop_
_entity.id
_entity.type
_entity.pdbx_description
1 polymer ?
#
loop_
_entity_poly.entity_id
_entity_poly.type
_entity_poly.pdbx_seq_one_letter_code
_entity_poly.pdbx_strand_id
1 'polypeptide(L)'
;MFNHRIEIHQYRELRDEYNDRTKELQRVAVCYAQRTEAGGRENLYAGRIVHENEVVYTIRYRAGLLAGMVIKDGESLRKITSVHEEGRRWRLHVKTTKTDAED
;
A
#
# COMPACT_ATOMS: atom_id res chain seq x y z
N MET A 1 15.69 -5.11 -6.57
CA MET A 1 15.01 -6.27 -7.13
C MET A 1 13.63 -6.44 -6.59
N PHE A 2 12.70 -6.80 -7.44
CA PHE A 2 11.31 -6.97 -7.03
C PHE A 2 11.10 -8.42 -6.60
N ASN A 3 11.49 -8.73 -5.39
CA ASN A 3 11.40 -10.09 -4.89
C ASN A 3 10.55 -10.25 -3.64
N HIS A 4 9.87 -9.21 -3.25
CA HIS A 4 9.02 -9.24 -2.06
C HIS A 4 7.56 -9.35 -2.49
N ARG A 5 6.93 -10.47 -2.21
CA ARG A 5 5.56 -10.71 -2.66
C ARG A 5 4.58 -9.94 -1.79
N ILE A 6 3.70 -9.20 -2.41
CA ILE A 6 2.64 -8.46 -1.72
C ILE A 6 1.32 -8.67 -2.44
N GLU A 7 0.24 -8.42 -1.72
CA GLU A 7 -1.10 -8.44 -2.29
C GLU A 7 -1.70 -7.05 -2.18
N ILE A 8 -2.42 -6.66 -3.21
CA ILE A 8 -3.10 -5.37 -3.22
C ILE A 8 -4.58 -5.63 -3.05
N HIS A 9 -5.16 -4.97 -2.06
CA HIS A 9 -6.56 -5.12 -1.72
C HIS A 9 -7.24 -3.78 -1.76
N GLN A 10 -8.54 -3.80 -1.95
CA GLN A 10 -9.34 -2.60 -1.82
C GLN A 10 -10.55 -2.90 -0.97
N TYR A 11 -11.08 -1.87 -0.35
CA TYR A 11 -12.29 -2.04 0.42
C TYR A 11 -13.48 -2.06 -0.51
N ARG A 12 -14.36 -3.01 -0.26
CA ARG A 12 -15.60 -3.12 -0.99
C ARG A 12 -16.73 -2.95 0.01
N GLU A 13 -17.65 -2.06 -0.29
CA GLU A 13 -18.79 -1.83 0.56
C GLU A 13 -19.88 -2.84 0.25
N LEU A 14 -20.37 -3.49 1.29
CA LEU A 14 -21.44 -4.47 1.17
C LEU A 14 -22.64 -3.99 1.97
N ARG A 15 -23.81 -4.36 1.50
CA ARG A 15 -25.04 -4.12 2.24
C ARG A 15 -25.68 -5.45 2.55
N ASP A 16 -26.09 -5.63 3.80
CA ASP A 16 -26.80 -6.83 4.17
C ASP A 16 -28.30 -6.62 3.98
N GLU A 17 -29.09 -7.62 4.37
CA GLU A 17 -30.52 -7.58 4.18
C GLU A 17 -31.20 -6.51 5.05
N TYR A 18 -30.49 -6.01 6.03
CA TYR A 18 -30.99 -4.93 6.88
C TYR A 18 -30.49 -3.58 6.41
N ASN A 19 -29.87 -3.53 5.25
CA ASN A 19 -29.34 -2.30 4.67
C ASN A 19 -28.20 -1.71 5.48
N ASP A 20 -27.56 -2.51 6.31
CA ASP A 20 -26.37 -2.09 7.01
C ASP A 20 -25.18 -2.16 6.07
N ARG A 21 -24.29 -1.19 6.23
CA ARG A 21 -23.10 -1.12 5.38
C ARG A 21 -21.93 -1.74 6.12
N THR A 22 -21.29 -2.67 5.47
CA THR A 22 -20.06 -3.26 5.96
C THR A 22 -19.00 -3.13 4.89
N LYS A 23 -17.76 -3.18 5.32
CA LYS A 23 -16.64 -3.14 4.40
C LYS A 23 -15.84 -4.41 4.53
N GLU A 24 -15.40 -4.93 3.41
CA GLU A 24 -14.48 -6.05 3.44
C GLU A 24 -13.35 -5.79 2.45
N LEU A 25 -12.21 -6.40 2.73
CA LEU A 25 -11.07 -6.29 1.84
C LEU A 25 -11.21 -7.31 0.74
N GLN A 26 -11.03 -6.86 -0.47
CA GLN A 26 -11.09 -7.73 -1.63
C GLN A 26 -9.75 -7.66 -2.34
N ARG A 27 -9.15 -8.82 -2.60
CA ARG A 27 -7.87 -8.86 -3.30
C ARG A 27 -8.05 -8.43 -4.73
N VAL A 28 -7.24 -7.49 -5.14
CA VAL A 28 -7.24 -6.98 -6.50
C VAL A 28 -6.14 -7.62 -7.33
N ALA A 29 -4.97 -7.79 -6.72
CA ALA A 29 -3.82 -8.26 -7.46
C ALA A 29 -2.75 -8.78 -6.51
N VAL A 30 -1.85 -9.56 -7.08
CA VAL A 30 -0.62 -10.00 -6.41
C VAL A 30 0.53 -9.52 -7.25
N CYS A 31 1.55 -8.96 -6.62
CA CYS A 31 2.72 -8.52 -7.36
C CYS A 31 3.95 -8.60 -6.47
N TYR A 32 5.10 -8.37 -7.09
CA TYR A 32 6.37 -8.38 -6.38
C TYR A 32 6.90 -6.96 -6.32
N ALA A 33 7.49 -6.64 -5.19
CA ALA A 33 7.92 -5.29 -4.91
C ALA A 33 9.31 -5.29 -4.31
N GLN A 34 9.92 -4.12 -4.33
CA GLN A 34 11.09 -3.84 -3.52
C GLN A 34 10.60 -3.05 -2.32
N ARG A 35 10.83 -3.59 -1.13
CA ARG A 35 10.35 -2.98 0.10
C ARG A 35 11.45 -2.13 0.70
N THR A 36 11.14 -0.88 0.97
CA THR A 36 12.06 0.05 1.59
C THR A 36 11.41 0.60 2.85
N GLU A 37 12.04 0.34 3.98
CA GLU A 37 11.53 0.87 5.24
C GLU A 37 12.19 2.19 5.56
N ALA A 38 11.41 3.09 6.11
CA ALA A 38 11.97 4.27 6.70
C ALA A 38 12.53 3.85 8.05
N GLY A 39 13.82 3.58 8.10
CA GLY A 39 14.43 3.03 9.29
C GLY A 39 14.24 3.91 10.50
N GLY A 40 14.70 3.42 11.66
CA GLY A 40 14.55 4.11 12.93
C GLY A 40 15.36 5.37 13.06
N ARG A 41 15.93 5.87 12.00
CA ARG A 41 16.61 7.14 11.97
C ARG A 41 15.76 8.14 11.25
N GLU A 42 15.99 9.39 11.57
CA GLU A 42 15.39 10.44 10.77
C GLU A 42 15.97 10.35 9.39
N ASN A 43 15.17 9.94 8.46
CA ASN A 43 15.59 9.92 7.07
C ASN A 43 14.96 11.09 6.39
N LEU A 44 15.80 11.89 5.78
CA LEU A 44 15.33 12.97 4.93
C LEU A 44 15.23 12.38 3.54
N TYR A 45 14.01 12.20 3.10
CA TYR A 45 13.77 11.69 1.78
C TYR A 45 13.20 12.83 0.95
N ALA A 46 13.96 13.27 -0.04
CA ALA A 46 13.55 14.40 -0.88
C ALA A 46 13.26 15.63 -0.02
N GLY A 47 14.07 15.85 1.04
CA GLY A 47 13.90 17.00 1.90
C GLY A 47 12.77 16.90 2.90
N ARG A 48 12.19 15.71 3.06
CA ARG A 48 11.09 15.49 3.98
C ARG A 48 11.47 14.45 5.02
N ILE A 49 10.94 14.64 6.22
CA ILE A 49 11.13 13.65 7.27
C ILE A 49 10.14 12.52 7.02
N VAL A 50 10.66 11.30 6.96
CA VAL A 50 9.83 10.12 6.75
C VAL A 50 9.62 9.47 8.10
N HIS A 51 8.36 9.23 8.46
CA HIS A 51 8.02 8.60 9.72
C HIS A 51 8.47 7.15 9.72
N GLU A 52 8.87 6.65 10.88
CA GLU A 52 9.44 5.32 10.95
C GLU A 52 8.42 4.22 10.68
N ASN A 53 7.13 4.55 10.69
CA ASN A 53 6.09 3.57 10.35
C ASN A 53 5.82 3.48 8.87
N GLU A 54 6.50 4.29 8.08
CA GLU A 54 6.23 4.31 6.64
C GLU A 54 7.10 3.29 5.94
N VAL A 55 6.49 2.61 4.99
CA VAL A 55 7.18 1.67 4.12
C VAL A 55 6.82 2.04 2.70
N VAL A 56 7.82 2.05 1.83
CA VAL A 56 7.60 2.34 0.42
C VAL A 56 7.82 1.04 -0.34
N TYR A 57 6.83 0.67 -1.13
CA TYR A 57 6.92 -0.48 -2.01
C TYR A 57 7.11 0.01 -3.43
N THR A 58 8.20 -0.39 -4.04
CA THR A 58 8.47 -0.06 -5.44
C THR A 58 8.05 -1.25 -6.27
N ILE A 59 7.13 -1.03 -7.19
CA ILE A 59 6.60 -2.08 -8.04
C ILE A 59 6.69 -1.65 -9.50
N ARG A 60 6.55 -2.61 -10.40
CA ARG A 60 6.43 -2.28 -11.80
C ARG A 60 5.11 -1.55 -12.03
N TYR A 61 5.08 -0.70 -13.03
CA TYR A 61 3.90 0.08 -13.31
C TYR A 61 2.67 -0.81 -13.45
N ARG A 62 1.59 -0.35 -12.86
CA ARG A 62 0.28 -0.96 -13.07
C ARG A 62 -0.78 0.11 -12.83
N ALA A 63 -1.81 0.09 -13.66
CA ALA A 63 -2.88 1.06 -13.53
C ALA A 63 -3.81 0.68 -12.38
N GLY A 64 -4.53 1.65 -11.86
CA GLY A 64 -5.58 1.40 -10.90
C GLY A 64 -5.20 1.45 -9.43
N LEU A 65 -3.95 1.78 -9.10
CA LEU A 65 -3.55 1.92 -7.71
C LEU A 65 -3.85 3.32 -7.22
N LEU A 66 -4.57 3.39 -6.11
CA LEU A 66 -5.00 4.66 -5.55
C LEU A 66 -4.74 4.69 -4.07
N ALA A 67 -4.57 5.90 -3.53
CA ALA A 67 -4.53 6.07 -2.08
C ALA A 67 -5.82 5.55 -1.47
N GLY A 68 -5.70 4.97 -0.30
CA GLY A 68 -6.85 4.36 0.37
C GLY A 68 -6.94 2.86 0.18
N MET A 69 -6.28 2.34 -0.84
CA MET A 69 -6.18 0.89 -0.99
C MET A 69 -5.22 0.33 0.05
N VAL A 70 -5.17 -0.97 0.16
CA VAL A 70 -4.40 -1.64 1.21
C VAL A 70 -3.44 -2.63 0.57
N ILE A 71 -2.23 -2.67 1.10
CA ILE A 71 -1.25 -3.69 0.74
C ILE A 71 -1.19 -4.70 1.88
N LYS A 72 -1.37 -5.97 1.54
CA LYS A 72 -1.19 -7.04 2.49
C LYS A 72 0.19 -7.62 2.28
N ASP A 73 1.02 -7.48 3.30
CA ASP A 73 2.41 -7.92 3.28
C ASP A 73 2.54 -8.97 4.36
N GLY A 74 2.46 -10.26 3.96
CA GLY A 74 2.38 -11.31 4.95
C GLY A 74 1.11 -11.17 5.76
N GLU A 75 1.26 -10.98 7.05
CA GLU A 75 0.11 -10.76 7.92
C GLU A 75 -0.13 -9.30 8.24
N SER A 76 0.69 -8.43 7.68
CA SER A 76 0.56 -7.00 7.95
C SER A 76 -0.31 -6.34 6.91
N LEU A 77 -1.17 -5.44 7.37
CA LEU A 77 -1.98 -4.62 6.48
C LEU A 77 -1.43 -3.21 6.52
N ARG A 78 -1.19 -2.64 5.36
CA ARG A 78 -0.64 -1.30 5.24
C ARG A 78 -1.50 -0.49 4.29
N LYS A 79 -1.90 0.69 4.75
CA LYS A 79 -2.75 1.56 3.95
C LYS A 79 -1.89 2.39 3.00
N ILE A 80 -2.30 2.46 1.75
CA ILE A 80 -1.62 3.27 0.76
C ILE A 80 -1.97 4.73 0.99
N THR A 81 -0.95 5.55 1.23
CA THR A 81 -1.15 6.98 1.44
C THR A 81 -0.87 7.78 0.17
N SER A 82 0.03 7.31 -0.67
CA SER A 82 0.30 8.00 -1.93
C SER A 82 0.94 7.03 -2.90
N VAL A 83 0.80 7.35 -4.17
CA VAL A 83 1.39 6.57 -5.25
C VAL A 83 2.10 7.56 -6.18
N HIS A 84 3.37 7.32 -6.42
CA HIS A 84 4.17 8.18 -7.28
C HIS A 84 4.70 7.37 -8.45
N GLU A 85 4.48 7.87 -9.64
CA GLU A 85 4.97 7.21 -10.83
C GLU A 85 6.38 7.70 -11.15
N GLU A 86 7.28 6.75 -11.40
CA GLU A 86 8.63 7.06 -11.84
C GLU A 86 8.77 6.67 -13.29
N GLY A 87 9.24 7.62 -14.09
CA GLY A 87 9.37 7.39 -15.50
C GLY A 87 8.01 7.33 -16.16
N ARG A 88 7.99 6.84 -17.39
CA ARG A 88 6.76 6.76 -18.14
C ARG A 88 6.28 5.32 -18.11
N ARG A 89 5.33 5.04 -17.19
CA ARG A 89 4.78 3.70 -17.00
C ARG A 89 5.86 2.67 -16.73
N TRP A 90 6.85 3.07 -15.92
CA TRP A 90 7.99 2.20 -15.63
C TRP A 90 7.83 1.56 -14.26
N ARG A 91 7.72 2.36 -13.22
CA ARG A 91 7.50 1.82 -11.88
C ARG A 91 6.71 2.80 -11.04
N LEU A 92 6.16 2.27 -9.97
CA LEU A 92 5.42 3.05 -9.01
C LEU A 92 6.09 2.93 -7.65
N HIS A 93 6.13 4.04 -6.93
CA HIS A 93 6.57 4.05 -5.55
C HIS A 93 5.34 4.25 -4.70
N VAL A 94 4.96 3.20 -3.98
CA VAL A 94 3.71 3.17 -3.22
C VAL A 94 4.05 3.37 -1.77
N LYS A 95 3.68 4.52 -1.24
CA LYS A 95 3.97 4.89 0.13
C LYS A 95 2.83 4.41 1.02
N THR A 96 3.17 3.73 2.09
CA THR A 96 2.17 3.13 2.95
C THR A 96 2.45 3.44 4.40
N THR A 97 1.39 3.37 5.22
CA THR A 97 1.52 3.44 6.66
C THR A 97 0.85 2.23 7.26
N LYS A 98 1.30 1.87 8.46
CA LYS A 98 0.72 0.74 9.16
C LYS A 98 -0.71 1.08 9.54
N THR A 99 -1.60 0.14 9.34
CA THR A 99 -2.99 0.32 9.74
C THR A 99 -3.36 -0.76 10.74
N ASP A 100 -4.23 -0.39 11.67
CA ASP A 100 -4.73 -1.35 12.63
C ASP A 100 -5.75 -2.25 11.95
N ALA A 101 -5.58 -3.55 12.18
CA ALA A 101 -6.37 -4.51 11.43
C ALA A 101 -7.85 -4.44 11.74
N GLU A 102 -8.19 -4.06 12.93
CA GLU A 102 -9.59 -4.01 13.31
C GLU A 102 -10.31 -2.79 12.77
N ASP A 103 -9.60 -1.84 12.26
CA ASP A 103 -10.21 -0.59 11.79
C ASP A 103 -10.67 -0.69 10.36
#